data_ec04d050174b503ef6905f18335f816f
#
_entry.id   ec04d050174b503ef6905f18335f816f
#
_cell.length_a   1.000
_cell.length_b   1.000
_cell.length_c   1.000
_cell.angle_alpha   90.00
_cell.angle_beta   90.00
_cell.angle_gamma   90.00
#
_symmetry.space_group_name_H-M   'P 1'
#
loop_
_entity.id
_entity.type
_entity.pdbx_description
1 polymer ?
#
loop_
_entity_poly.entity_id
_entity_poly.type
_entity_poly.pdbx_seq_one_letter_code
_entity_poly.pdbx_strand_id
1 'polypeptide(L)'
;MKPTESPPAFMGAEWFRKMQLELMLHTFARALEVPAPAVRGMSSEKLLRTFAAFSALQASKALAEPDGGVRKARRLFDGARRLGQAVRALPPFRHVGAMELVAALYCNIGIAARGELPGELVMGPCYFSAFYSPATCAFMRSFDAGVMSGIAGDGSLDFESRITQGAPCCRALFTLEGDLQ
;
A
#
# COMPACT_ATOMS: atom_id res chain seq x y z
N MET A 1 3.68 10.57 -26.36
CA MET A 1 3.09 10.11 -25.09
C MET A 1 1.58 10.09 -25.28
N LYS A 2 0.90 8.94 -25.09
CA LYS A 2 -0.57 8.93 -25.02
C LYS A 2 -0.97 9.63 -23.71
N PRO A 3 -2.03 10.47 -23.72
CA PRO A 3 -2.54 11.04 -22.48
C PRO A 3 -2.92 9.91 -21.53
N THR A 4 -2.44 9.99 -20.28
CA THR A 4 -2.85 9.06 -19.23
C THR A 4 -4.32 9.32 -18.89
N GLU A 5 -5.12 8.28 -18.85
CA GLU A 5 -6.54 8.39 -18.47
C GLU A 5 -6.64 8.63 -16.96
N SER A 6 -7.57 9.48 -16.56
CA SER A 6 -7.85 9.70 -15.13
C SER A 6 -8.40 8.42 -14.49
N PRO A 7 -8.15 8.21 -13.17
CA PRO A 7 -8.70 7.08 -12.45
C PRO A 7 -10.24 7.03 -12.57
N PRO A 8 -10.84 5.84 -12.75
CA PRO A 8 -12.29 5.71 -12.88
C PRO A 8 -13.05 6.25 -11.67
N ALA A 9 -14.15 6.96 -11.91
CA ALA A 9 -14.97 7.58 -10.86
C ALA A 9 -15.47 6.59 -9.78
N PHE A 10 -15.66 5.31 -10.12
CA PHE A 10 -16.10 4.30 -9.15
C PHE A 10 -15.03 3.97 -8.08
N MET A 11 -13.77 4.36 -8.26
CA MET A 11 -12.74 4.13 -7.23
C MET A 11 -13.08 4.79 -5.90
N GLY A 12 -13.81 5.91 -5.90
CA GLY A 12 -14.32 6.53 -4.68
C GLY A 12 -15.57 5.88 -4.09
N ALA A 13 -16.16 4.89 -4.76
CA ALA A 13 -17.39 4.25 -4.28
C ALA A 13 -17.14 3.36 -3.05
N GLU A 14 -18.08 3.36 -2.11
CA GLU A 14 -18.01 2.59 -0.85
C GLU A 14 -17.75 1.10 -1.07
N TRP A 15 -18.40 0.49 -2.06
CA TRP A 15 -18.21 -0.92 -2.38
C TRP A 15 -16.80 -1.22 -2.86
N PHE A 16 -16.18 -0.31 -3.66
CA PHE A 16 -14.82 -0.49 -4.16
C PHE A 16 -13.80 -0.33 -3.02
N ARG A 17 -13.96 0.70 -2.19
CA ARG A 17 -13.15 0.92 -1.00
C ARG A 17 -13.16 -0.30 -0.08
N LYS A 18 -14.35 -0.86 0.16
CA LYS A 18 -14.51 -2.06 0.98
C LYS A 18 -13.80 -3.26 0.37
N MET A 19 -14.01 -3.53 -0.90
CA MET A 19 -13.35 -4.61 -1.63
C MET A 19 -11.82 -4.46 -1.57
N GLN A 20 -11.30 -3.27 -1.80
CA GLN A 20 -9.87 -2.99 -1.72
C GLN A 20 -9.31 -3.32 -0.32
N LEU A 21 -9.96 -2.85 0.73
CA LEU A 21 -9.56 -3.10 2.11
C LEU A 21 -9.60 -4.58 2.49
N GLU A 22 -10.62 -5.31 2.05
CA GLU A 22 -10.73 -6.76 2.26
C GLU A 22 -9.59 -7.51 1.56
N LEU A 23 -9.28 -7.16 0.31
CA LEU A 23 -8.17 -7.76 -0.44
C LEU A 23 -6.81 -7.47 0.22
N MET A 24 -6.58 -6.24 0.67
CA MET A 24 -5.36 -5.86 1.38
C MET A 24 -5.23 -6.64 2.69
N LEU A 25 -6.30 -6.71 3.49
CA LEU A 25 -6.31 -7.42 4.77
C LEU A 25 -6.01 -8.91 4.58
N HIS A 26 -6.65 -9.57 3.62
CA HIS A 26 -6.41 -10.99 3.34
C HIS A 26 -5.02 -11.25 2.78
N THR A 27 -4.51 -10.35 1.91
CA THR A 27 -3.15 -10.43 1.38
C THR A 27 -2.13 -10.32 2.52
N PHE A 28 -2.32 -9.35 3.41
CA PHE A 28 -1.47 -9.15 4.58
C PHE A 28 -1.50 -10.35 5.52
N ALA A 29 -2.70 -10.82 5.90
CA ALA A 29 -2.86 -11.96 6.82
C ALA A 29 -2.19 -13.23 6.26
N ARG A 30 -2.38 -13.51 4.96
CA ARG A 30 -1.75 -14.66 4.27
C ARG A 30 -0.23 -14.55 4.26
N ALA A 31 0.30 -13.36 3.97
CA ALA A 31 1.75 -13.15 3.92
C ALA A 31 2.42 -13.38 5.28
N LEU A 32 1.74 -13.04 6.37
CA LEU A 32 2.22 -13.26 7.74
C LEU A 32 1.83 -14.63 8.33
N GLU A 33 1.07 -15.44 7.59
CA GLU A 33 0.59 -16.76 8.03
C GLU A 33 -0.25 -16.70 9.32
N VAL A 34 -1.11 -15.68 9.39
CA VAL A 34 -2.01 -15.48 10.53
C VAL A 34 -3.47 -15.48 10.08
N PRO A 35 -4.42 -15.91 10.94
CA PRO A 35 -5.84 -15.82 10.59
C PRO A 35 -6.26 -14.36 10.40
N ALA A 36 -6.99 -14.10 9.31
CA ALA A 36 -7.59 -12.79 9.07
C ALA A 36 -8.77 -12.58 10.06
N PRO A 37 -8.96 -11.36 10.57
CA PRO A 37 -10.15 -11.05 11.36
C PRO A 37 -11.42 -11.18 10.52
N ALA A 38 -12.53 -11.57 11.17
CA ALA A 38 -13.84 -11.63 10.53
C ALA A 38 -14.33 -10.20 10.23
N VAL A 39 -14.57 -9.91 8.95
CA VAL A 39 -14.95 -8.55 8.50
C VAL A 39 -16.32 -8.49 7.82
N ARG A 40 -17.03 -9.62 7.76
CA ARG A 40 -18.35 -9.70 7.12
C ARG A 40 -19.32 -8.69 7.75
N GLY A 41 -19.98 -7.89 6.92
CA GLY A 41 -20.95 -6.90 7.38
C GLY A 41 -20.37 -5.61 7.95
N MET A 42 -19.04 -5.43 7.96
CA MET A 42 -18.44 -4.16 8.37
C MET A 42 -18.62 -3.08 7.30
N SER A 43 -18.77 -1.81 7.74
CA SER A 43 -18.59 -0.64 6.86
C SER A 43 -17.11 -0.50 6.47
N SER A 44 -16.81 0.24 5.39
CA SER A 44 -15.41 0.49 4.98
C SER A 44 -14.62 1.21 6.06
N GLU A 45 -15.24 2.10 6.81
CA GLU A 45 -14.59 2.81 7.92
C GLU A 45 -14.18 1.85 9.05
N LYS A 46 -15.09 0.98 9.49
CA LYS A 46 -14.80 -0.05 10.50
C LYS A 46 -13.74 -1.02 10.00
N LEU A 47 -13.81 -1.40 8.72
CA LEU A 47 -12.85 -2.29 8.10
C LEU A 47 -11.45 -1.64 8.02
N LEU A 48 -11.37 -0.36 7.64
CA LEU A 48 -10.11 0.40 7.63
C LEU A 48 -9.47 0.43 9.02
N ARG A 49 -10.26 0.74 10.05
CA ARG A 49 -9.77 0.75 11.45
C ARG A 49 -9.32 -0.65 11.89
N THR A 50 -10.09 -1.69 11.54
CA THR A 50 -9.73 -3.07 11.84
C THR A 50 -8.43 -3.47 11.16
N PHE A 51 -8.26 -3.11 9.88
CA PHE A 51 -7.03 -3.39 9.13
C PHE A 51 -5.84 -2.64 9.72
N ALA A 52 -5.97 -1.36 10.05
CA ALA A 52 -4.89 -0.57 10.64
C ALA A 52 -4.42 -1.14 11.98
N ALA A 53 -5.35 -1.47 12.87
CA ALA A 53 -5.02 -2.07 14.17
C ALA A 53 -4.42 -3.48 14.03
N PHE A 54 -5.00 -4.31 13.16
CA PHE A 54 -4.53 -5.67 12.90
C PHE A 54 -3.12 -5.67 12.30
N SER A 55 -2.88 -4.86 11.28
CA SER A 55 -1.57 -4.78 10.63
C SER A 55 -0.50 -4.21 11.58
N ALA A 56 -0.83 -3.22 12.42
CA ALA A 56 0.06 -2.71 13.45
C ALA A 56 0.49 -3.81 14.42
N LEU A 57 -0.47 -4.57 14.95
CA LEU A 57 -0.21 -5.66 15.90
C LEU A 57 0.65 -6.76 15.28
N GLN A 58 0.30 -7.22 14.08
CA GLN A 58 1.00 -8.35 13.46
C GLN A 58 2.40 -7.94 12.95
N ALA A 59 2.57 -6.71 12.47
CA ALA A 59 3.88 -6.18 12.11
C ALA A 59 4.79 -6.07 13.35
N SER A 60 4.26 -5.58 14.47
CA SER A 60 5.01 -5.53 15.74
C SER A 60 5.46 -6.92 16.20
N LYS A 61 4.59 -7.94 16.07
CA LYS A 61 4.97 -9.34 16.39
C LYS A 61 6.03 -9.86 15.43
N ALA A 62 5.92 -9.59 14.14
CA ALA A 62 6.92 -10.00 13.15
C ALA A 62 8.29 -9.37 13.43
N LEU A 63 8.33 -8.10 13.80
CA LEU A 63 9.56 -7.38 14.16
C LEU A 63 10.23 -7.93 15.42
N ALA A 64 9.48 -8.57 16.32
CA ALA A 64 10.00 -9.20 17.53
C ALA A 64 10.57 -10.61 17.27
N GLU A 65 10.45 -11.16 16.07
CA GLU A 65 11.03 -12.45 15.70
C GLU A 65 12.57 -12.36 15.59
N PRO A 66 13.30 -13.49 15.75
CA PRO A 66 14.79 -13.48 15.71
C PRO A 66 15.38 -12.92 14.41
N ASP A 67 14.67 -13.07 13.27
CA ASP A 67 15.10 -12.52 11.98
C ASP A 67 14.61 -11.08 11.73
N GLY A 68 14.05 -10.42 12.77
CA GLY A 68 13.51 -9.07 12.64
C GLY A 68 12.37 -8.94 11.63
N GLY A 69 11.68 -10.04 11.32
CA GLY A 69 10.58 -10.06 10.37
C GLY A 69 11.00 -10.06 8.90
N VAL A 70 12.26 -10.26 8.58
CA VAL A 70 12.79 -10.20 7.19
C VAL A 70 12.06 -11.15 6.25
N ARG A 71 11.84 -12.39 6.66
CA ARG A 71 11.11 -13.37 5.84
C ARG A 71 9.65 -12.97 5.62
N LYS A 72 9.01 -12.45 6.65
CA LYS A 72 7.62 -11.98 6.57
C LYS A 72 7.51 -10.73 5.70
N ALA A 73 8.46 -9.80 5.80
CA ALA A 73 8.53 -8.63 4.93
C ALA A 73 8.66 -9.01 3.45
N ARG A 74 9.50 -10.02 3.12
CA ARG A 74 9.62 -10.54 1.75
C ARG A 74 8.32 -11.16 1.26
N ARG A 75 7.67 -12.00 2.05
CA ARG A 75 6.36 -12.59 1.69
C ARG A 75 5.29 -11.52 1.52
N LEU A 76 5.36 -10.47 2.35
CA LEU A 76 4.44 -9.34 2.27
C LEU A 76 4.62 -8.59 0.96
N PHE A 77 5.87 -8.32 0.55
CA PHE A 77 6.19 -7.77 -0.76
C PHE A 77 5.64 -8.63 -1.89
N ASP A 78 5.92 -9.93 -1.89
CA ASP A 78 5.49 -10.86 -2.95
C ASP A 78 3.95 -10.96 -3.05
N GLY A 79 3.27 -10.97 -1.90
CA GLY A 79 1.81 -10.97 -1.85
C GLY A 79 1.20 -9.67 -2.39
N ALA A 80 1.75 -8.55 -1.97
CA ALA A 80 1.34 -7.22 -2.40
C ALA A 80 1.63 -6.97 -3.88
N ARG A 81 2.77 -7.49 -4.41
CA ARG A 81 3.10 -7.42 -5.84
C ARG A 81 2.06 -8.15 -6.69
N ARG A 82 1.67 -9.36 -6.30
CA ARG A 82 0.58 -10.08 -6.99
C ARG A 82 -0.74 -9.33 -6.94
N LEU A 83 -1.05 -8.68 -5.81
CA LEU A 83 -2.24 -7.83 -5.70
C LEU A 83 -2.17 -6.65 -6.67
N GLY A 84 -1.05 -5.93 -6.71
CA GLY A 84 -0.83 -4.83 -7.66
C GLY A 84 -0.96 -5.26 -9.12
N GLN A 85 -0.37 -6.40 -9.50
CA GLN A 85 -0.50 -7.00 -10.83
C GLN A 85 -1.96 -7.32 -11.17
N ALA A 86 -2.70 -7.91 -10.23
CA ALA A 86 -4.11 -8.22 -10.42
C ALA A 86 -4.96 -6.95 -10.62
N VAL A 87 -4.71 -5.91 -9.85
CA VAL A 87 -5.36 -4.60 -10.02
C VAL A 87 -5.04 -4.03 -11.40
N ARG A 88 -3.74 -4.00 -11.79
CA ARG A 88 -3.29 -3.47 -13.07
C ARG A 88 -3.89 -4.20 -14.28
N ALA A 89 -4.13 -5.51 -14.14
CA ALA A 89 -4.71 -6.33 -15.20
C ALA A 89 -6.21 -6.04 -15.46
N LEU A 90 -6.91 -5.41 -14.52
CA LEU A 90 -8.33 -5.07 -14.69
C LEU A 90 -8.51 -4.02 -15.80
N PRO A 91 -9.48 -4.21 -16.73
CA PRO A 91 -9.67 -3.32 -17.87
C PRO A 91 -9.74 -1.83 -17.54
N PRO A 92 -10.45 -1.38 -16.47
CA PRO A 92 -10.54 0.03 -16.14
C PRO A 92 -9.22 0.70 -15.74
N PHE A 93 -8.19 -0.10 -15.38
CA PHE A 93 -6.92 0.42 -14.87
C PHE A 93 -5.75 0.31 -15.83
N ARG A 94 -5.92 -0.40 -16.96
CA ARG A 94 -4.82 -0.69 -17.92
C ARG A 94 -4.16 0.55 -18.50
N HIS A 95 -4.92 1.64 -18.67
CA HIS A 95 -4.47 2.87 -19.33
C HIS A 95 -4.28 4.04 -18.36
N VAL A 96 -4.59 3.86 -17.08
CA VAL A 96 -4.30 4.85 -16.03
C VAL A 96 -2.80 4.90 -15.79
N GLY A 97 -2.23 6.07 -15.60
CA GLY A 97 -0.82 6.20 -15.22
C GLY A 97 -0.54 5.46 -13.92
N ALA A 98 0.64 4.84 -13.80
CA ALA A 98 0.94 4.00 -12.63
C ALA A 98 0.89 4.80 -11.32
N MET A 99 1.46 5.99 -11.30
CA MET A 99 1.49 6.83 -10.10
C MET A 99 0.11 7.41 -9.77
N GLU A 100 -0.69 7.77 -10.77
CA GLU A 100 -2.08 8.20 -10.59
C GLU A 100 -2.94 7.07 -10.01
N LEU A 101 -2.75 5.85 -10.49
CA LEU A 101 -3.47 4.68 -9.97
C LEU A 101 -3.07 4.40 -8.51
N VAL A 102 -1.78 4.42 -8.20
CA VAL A 102 -1.28 4.24 -6.84
C VAL A 102 -1.82 5.32 -5.91
N ALA A 103 -1.75 6.59 -6.31
CA ALA A 103 -2.27 7.70 -5.51
C ALA A 103 -3.78 7.56 -5.26
N ALA A 104 -4.56 7.19 -6.26
CA ALA A 104 -6.00 6.97 -6.11
C ALA A 104 -6.31 5.79 -5.16
N LEU A 105 -5.57 4.69 -5.24
CA LEU A 105 -5.71 3.56 -4.31
C LEU A 105 -5.37 3.95 -2.87
N TYR A 106 -4.36 4.79 -2.67
CA TYR A 106 -4.01 5.28 -1.34
C TYR A 106 -5.06 6.25 -0.78
N CYS A 107 -5.58 7.17 -1.60
CA CYS A 107 -6.66 8.05 -1.17
C CYS A 107 -7.89 7.26 -0.66
N ASN A 108 -8.22 6.15 -1.29
CA ASN A 108 -9.31 5.28 -0.86
C ASN A 108 -9.13 4.70 0.54
N ILE A 109 -7.92 4.50 0.99
CA ILE A 109 -7.63 3.93 2.31
C ILE A 109 -7.21 4.99 3.34
N GLY A 110 -7.53 6.27 3.06
CA GLY A 110 -7.29 7.37 4.00
C GLY A 110 -5.84 7.86 4.04
N ILE A 111 -5.09 7.69 2.95
CA ILE A 111 -3.77 8.29 2.76
C ILE A 111 -3.91 9.31 1.64
N ALA A 112 -3.87 10.60 1.96
CA ALA A 112 -3.84 11.63 0.92
C ALA A 112 -2.51 11.52 0.17
N ALA A 113 -2.56 11.07 -1.09
CA ALA A 113 -1.39 10.78 -1.90
C ALA A 113 -1.47 11.49 -3.25
N ARG A 114 -0.31 11.96 -3.74
CA ARG A 114 -0.15 12.54 -5.07
C ARG A 114 1.24 12.24 -5.62
N GLY A 115 1.33 12.01 -6.94
CA GLY A 115 2.61 12.03 -7.65
C GLY A 115 2.99 13.48 -7.97
N GLU A 116 4.22 13.88 -7.70
CA GLU A 116 4.74 15.22 -8.05
C GLU A 116 5.69 15.14 -9.25
N LEU A 117 6.55 14.13 -9.29
CA LEU A 117 7.51 13.87 -10.37
C LEU A 117 7.44 12.40 -10.79
N PRO A 118 8.05 12.01 -11.92
CA PRO A 118 8.16 10.61 -12.28
C PRO A 118 8.76 9.80 -11.12
N GLY A 119 7.99 8.82 -10.65
CA GLY A 119 8.37 7.97 -9.51
C GLY A 119 8.21 8.58 -8.12
N GLU A 120 8.04 9.91 -7.97
CA GLU A 120 7.86 10.52 -6.66
C GLU A 120 6.41 10.41 -6.19
N LEU A 121 6.25 10.05 -4.92
CA LEU A 121 4.97 9.97 -4.23
C LEU A 121 5.04 10.78 -2.92
N VAL A 122 4.18 11.78 -2.81
CA VAL A 122 4.00 12.57 -1.58
C VAL A 122 2.71 12.15 -0.91
N MET A 123 2.77 11.79 0.37
CA MET A 123 1.65 11.28 1.14
C MET A 123 1.47 12.06 2.44
N GLY A 124 0.27 12.52 2.69
CA GLY A 124 -0.09 13.14 3.98
C GLY A 124 -1.34 14.00 3.88
N PRO A 125 -2.24 13.89 4.87
CA PRO A 125 -2.19 13.02 6.05
C PRO A 125 -2.33 11.53 5.73
N CYS A 126 -1.88 10.67 6.66
CA CYS A 126 -1.94 9.22 6.55
C CYS A 126 -2.74 8.65 7.73
N TYR A 127 -3.85 7.98 7.46
CA TYR A 127 -4.69 7.36 8.49
C TYR A 127 -3.91 6.38 9.39
N PHE A 128 -3.00 5.61 8.78
CA PHE A 128 -2.23 4.59 9.48
C PHE A 128 -1.18 5.16 10.45
N SER A 129 -0.79 6.42 10.29
CA SER A 129 0.19 7.06 11.19
C SER A 129 -0.27 7.12 12.64
N ALA A 130 -1.59 7.08 12.88
CA ALA A 130 -2.16 7.01 14.25
C ALA A 130 -2.02 5.62 14.90
N PHE A 131 -1.69 4.59 14.13
CA PHE A 131 -1.60 3.20 14.59
C PHE A 131 -0.17 2.65 14.56
N TYR A 132 0.68 3.18 13.67
CA TYR A 132 1.99 2.63 13.39
C TYR A 132 3.10 3.36 14.15
N SER A 133 3.95 2.58 14.82
CA SER A 133 5.26 3.06 15.22
C SER A 133 6.16 3.29 14.00
N PRO A 134 7.28 4.03 14.14
CA PRO A 134 8.27 4.16 13.05
C PRO A 134 8.75 2.81 12.51
N ALA A 135 9.00 1.84 13.38
CA ALA A 135 9.43 0.49 13.00
C ALA A 135 8.32 -0.27 12.24
N THR A 136 7.07 -0.19 12.70
CA THR A 136 5.91 -0.77 12.01
C THR A 136 5.73 -0.14 10.62
N CYS A 137 5.82 1.18 10.51
CA CYS A 137 5.74 1.87 9.23
C CYS A 137 6.87 1.46 8.28
N ALA A 138 8.09 1.28 8.80
CA ALA A 138 9.22 0.78 8.01
C ALA A 138 9.00 -0.65 7.52
N PHE A 139 8.43 -1.54 8.32
CA PHE A 139 8.06 -2.89 7.93
C PHE A 139 6.98 -2.89 6.83
N MET A 140 5.95 -2.02 6.97
CA MET A 140 4.86 -1.89 5.99
C MET A 140 5.31 -1.36 4.64
N ARG A 141 6.50 -0.73 4.55
CA ARG A 141 7.12 -0.37 3.26
C ARG A 141 7.16 -1.54 2.29
N SER A 142 7.35 -2.77 2.79
CA SER A 142 7.36 -3.96 1.95
C SER A 142 6.02 -4.21 1.24
N PHE A 143 4.90 -3.87 1.89
CA PHE A 143 3.58 -3.93 1.26
C PHE A 143 3.44 -2.85 0.19
N ASP A 144 3.81 -1.61 0.51
CA ASP A 144 3.75 -0.48 -0.42
C ASP A 144 4.61 -0.72 -1.66
N ALA A 145 5.87 -1.12 -1.46
CA ALA A 145 6.80 -1.46 -2.54
C ALA A 145 6.27 -2.59 -3.42
N GLY A 146 5.67 -3.62 -2.82
CA GLY A 146 5.06 -4.71 -3.56
C GLY A 146 3.90 -4.25 -4.44
N VAL A 147 2.95 -3.48 -3.89
CA VAL A 147 1.82 -2.93 -4.67
C VAL A 147 2.33 -2.08 -5.84
N MET A 148 3.29 -1.18 -5.58
CA MET A 148 3.87 -0.32 -6.62
C MET A 148 4.58 -1.12 -7.70
N SER A 149 5.43 -2.10 -7.32
CA SER A 149 6.08 -3.00 -8.28
C SER A 149 5.06 -3.79 -9.11
N GLY A 150 3.94 -4.18 -8.53
CA GLY A 150 2.87 -4.88 -9.27
C GLY A 150 2.14 -3.99 -10.26
N ILE A 151 2.02 -2.69 -10.00
CA ILE A 151 1.30 -1.72 -10.83
C ILE A 151 2.21 -1.09 -11.88
N ALA A 152 3.40 -0.66 -11.50
CA ALA A 152 4.31 0.13 -12.33
C ALA A 152 5.35 -0.71 -13.07
N GLY A 153 5.67 -1.89 -12.58
CA GLY A 153 6.80 -2.72 -12.99
C GLY A 153 7.77 -2.92 -11.83
N ASP A 154 8.72 -3.83 -11.99
CA ASP A 154 9.70 -4.12 -10.94
C ASP A 154 10.58 -2.91 -10.62
N GLY A 155 10.78 -2.66 -9.34
CA GLY A 155 11.51 -1.50 -8.87
C GLY A 155 11.64 -1.45 -7.35
N SER A 156 12.32 -0.44 -6.85
CA SER A 156 12.50 -0.15 -5.43
C SER A 156 11.69 1.07 -5.00
N LEU A 157 11.18 1.04 -3.76
CA LEU A 157 10.51 2.16 -3.12
C LEU A 157 11.34 2.62 -1.93
N ASP A 158 11.84 3.84 -1.99
CA ASP A 158 12.63 4.44 -0.92
C ASP A 158 11.94 5.66 -0.32
N PHE A 159 11.91 5.74 1.01
CA PHE A 159 11.31 6.84 1.73
C PHE A 159 12.39 7.81 2.20
N GLU A 160 12.32 9.05 1.74
CA GLU A 160 13.15 10.15 2.21
C GLU A 160 12.68 10.69 3.56
N SER A 161 11.35 10.71 3.77
CA SER A 161 10.74 11.19 5.03
C SER A 161 9.48 10.40 5.38
N ARG A 162 9.14 10.34 6.67
CA ARG A 162 7.93 9.68 7.17
C ARG A 162 7.25 10.45 8.27
N ILE A 163 5.92 10.53 8.22
CA ILE A 163 5.07 11.13 9.26
C ILE A 163 5.32 10.47 10.62
N THR A 164 5.47 9.14 10.65
CA THR A 164 5.75 8.40 11.88
C THR A 164 7.12 8.70 12.51
N GLN A 165 7.99 9.42 11.80
CA GLN A 165 9.29 9.91 12.26
C GLN A 165 9.27 11.42 12.54
N GLY A 166 8.09 12.05 12.57
CA GLY A 166 7.91 13.47 12.85
C GLY A 166 7.94 14.40 11.63
N ALA A 167 8.06 13.86 10.42
CA ALA A 167 7.97 14.68 9.21
C ALA A 167 6.50 15.14 8.96
N PRO A 168 6.29 16.29 8.32
CA PRO A 168 4.95 16.78 7.99
C PRO A 168 4.24 15.95 6.92
N CYS A 169 4.98 15.24 6.09
CA CYS A 169 4.48 14.31 5.09
C CYS A 169 5.47 13.16 4.87
N CYS A 170 5.00 12.07 4.26
CA CYS A 170 5.91 11.07 3.72
C CYS A 170 6.28 11.47 2.29
N ARG A 171 7.58 11.38 1.97
CA ARG A 171 8.11 11.45 0.60
C ARG A 171 8.75 10.12 0.25
N ALA A 172 8.39 9.57 -0.88
CA ALA A 172 8.94 8.32 -1.37
C ALA A 172 9.27 8.43 -2.85
N LEU A 173 10.36 7.79 -3.25
CA LEU A 173 10.78 7.64 -4.64
C LEU A 173 10.65 6.18 -5.05
N PHE A 174 9.93 5.91 -6.12
CA PHE A 174 9.87 4.61 -6.77
C PHE A 174 10.73 4.63 -8.02
N THR A 175 11.79 3.82 -8.03
CA THR A 175 12.74 3.70 -9.14
C THR A 175 12.54 2.36 -9.82
N LEU A 176 12.27 2.37 -11.13
CA LEU A 176 12.17 1.16 -11.95
C LEU A 176 13.54 0.50 -12.13
N GLU A 177 13.59 -0.83 -12.15
CA GLU A 177 14.86 -1.57 -12.34
C GLU A 177 15.55 -1.29 -13.68
N GLY A 178 14.83 -0.80 -14.69
CA GLY A 178 15.37 -0.43 -16.00
C GLY A 178 15.98 0.97 -16.07
N ASP A 179 15.74 1.84 -15.10
CA ASP A 179 16.20 3.24 -15.10
C ASP A 179 17.57 3.44 -14.40
N LEU A 180 18.16 2.33 -13.91
CA LEU A 180 19.46 2.33 -13.19
C LEU A 180 20.68 2.09 -14.11
N GLN A 181 20.53 2.25 -15.44
CA GLN A 181 21.66 2.11 -16.41
C GLN A 181 22.17 3.45 -16.90
#